data_28920e5ccd36c64ff82a4d8364ffbac8
#
_entry.id   28920e5ccd36c64ff82a4d8364ffbac8
#
_cell.length_a   1.000
_cell.length_b   1.000
_cell.length_c   1.000
_cell.angle_alpha   90.00
_cell.angle_beta   90.00
_cell.angle_gamma   90.00
#
_symmetry.space_group_name_H-M   'P 1'
#
loop_
_entity.id
_entity.type
_entity.pdbx_description
1 polymer ?
#
loop_
_entity_poly.entity_id
_entity_poly.type
_entity_poly.pdbx_seq_one_letter_code
_entity_poly.pdbx_strand_id
1 'polypeptide(L)'
;MTITISDEVCSKYGLTMTEVLALTIVKSGADVPLLFANLEEKKALVKDMFGKYLVTMGYDERMSSVLLDSDKYRQPEDRIEQLALKMMAMFPAQKKAGSSQYFRGNRKDVTLRLKKFFKLYGNTYTDEQILAATKQYVDSFNGNYTYMRVLKYFIWKDERKMDSEGNTYVSEVSDLASYMENEAAAVLDSDWTSTLK
;
A
#
# COMPACT_ATOMS: atom_id res chain seq x y z
N MET A 1 -13.43 -6.27 3.44
CA MET A 1 -13.67 -6.01 2.01
C MET A 1 -13.75 -4.50 1.84
N THR A 2 -12.80 -3.89 1.15
CA THR A 2 -12.80 -2.43 0.89
C THR A 2 -13.39 -2.22 -0.50
N ILE A 3 -14.40 -1.38 -0.62
CA ILE A 3 -15.01 -1.00 -1.90
C ILE A 3 -14.60 0.43 -2.17
N THR A 4 -13.84 0.64 -3.26
CA THR A 4 -13.50 1.98 -3.73
C THR A 4 -14.48 2.37 -4.83
N ILE A 5 -15.16 3.49 -4.66
CA ILE A 5 -16.14 4.02 -5.61
C ILE A 5 -15.55 5.31 -6.17
N SER A 6 -15.49 5.46 -7.51
CA SER A 6 -15.10 6.70 -8.17
C SER A 6 -16.24 7.24 -9.02
N ASP A 7 -16.38 8.57 -9.10
CA ASP A 7 -17.41 9.23 -9.91
C ASP A 7 -17.33 8.87 -11.39
N GLU A 8 -16.10 8.70 -11.93
CA GLU A 8 -15.89 8.31 -13.33
C GLU A 8 -16.47 6.92 -13.62
N VAL A 9 -16.26 5.95 -12.71
CA VAL A 9 -16.81 4.60 -12.85
C VAL A 9 -18.31 4.61 -12.67
N CYS A 10 -18.84 5.35 -11.70
CA CYS A 10 -20.28 5.49 -11.50
C CYS A 10 -20.96 6.06 -12.74
N SER A 11 -20.43 7.15 -13.30
CA SER A 11 -20.96 7.81 -14.50
C SER A 11 -20.97 6.90 -15.72
N LYS A 12 -19.95 6.03 -15.88
CA LYS A 12 -19.89 5.03 -16.96
C LYS A 12 -21.07 4.07 -16.93
N TYR A 13 -21.62 3.77 -15.74
CA TYR A 13 -22.76 2.89 -15.55
C TYR A 13 -24.08 3.64 -15.32
N GLY A 14 -24.11 4.95 -15.53
CA GLY A 14 -25.29 5.78 -15.38
C GLY A 14 -25.80 5.93 -13.95
N LEU A 15 -24.90 5.78 -12.98
CA LEU A 15 -25.19 5.90 -11.55
C LEU A 15 -24.38 7.06 -10.93
N THR A 16 -24.90 7.63 -9.87
CA THR A 16 -24.16 8.53 -8.99
C THR A 16 -23.53 7.72 -7.84
N MET A 17 -22.49 8.27 -7.22
CA MET A 17 -21.88 7.66 -6.03
C MET A 17 -22.91 7.43 -4.91
N THR A 18 -23.83 8.38 -4.72
CA THR A 18 -24.89 8.27 -3.70
C THR A 18 -25.84 7.12 -3.99
N GLU A 19 -26.22 6.91 -5.26
CA GLU A 19 -27.08 5.80 -5.67
C GLU A 19 -26.37 4.44 -5.45
N VAL A 20 -25.10 4.35 -5.78
CA VAL A 20 -24.31 3.12 -5.56
C VAL A 20 -24.23 2.81 -4.06
N LEU A 21 -24.01 3.80 -3.20
CA LEU A 21 -23.98 3.62 -1.75
C LEU A 21 -25.35 3.17 -1.22
N ALA A 22 -26.44 3.83 -1.65
CA ALA A 22 -27.80 3.46 -1.26
C ALA A 22 -28.14 2.01 -1.67
N LEU A 23 -27.85 1.65 -2.94
CA LEU A 23 -28.06 0.30 -3.44
C LEU A 23 -27.23 -0.74 -2.69
N THR A 24 -25.99 -0.39 -2.31
CA THR A 24 -25.12 -1.27 -1.53
C THR A 24 -25.69 -1.52 -0.13
N ILE A 25 -26.21 -0.49 0.53
CA ILE A 25 -26.87 -0.60 1.83
C ILE A 25 -28.09 -1.51 1.72
N VAL A 26 -28.96 -1.29 0.75
CA VAL A 26 -30.13 -2.13 0.52
C VAL A 26 -29.73 -3.58 0.21
N LYS A 27 -28.75 -3.78 -0.65
CA LYS A 27 -28.24 -5.12 -1.03
C LYS A 27 -27.61 -5.87 0.16
N SER A 28 -27.04 -5.15 1.14
CA SER A 28 -26.51 -5.77 2.36
C SER A 28 -27.59 -6.29 3.31
N GLY A 29 -28.88 -6.06 3.01
CA GLY A 29 -30.00 -6.42 3.85
C GLY A 29 -30.17 -5.50 5.06
N ALA A 30 -29.54 -4.31 5.06
CA ALA A 30 -29.70 -3.36 6.15
C ALA A 30 -31.14 -2.79 6.16
N ASP A 31 -31.76 -2.76 7.34
CA ASP A 31 -33.00 -2.06 7.57
C ASP A 31 -32.74 -0.55 7.61
N VAL A 32 -33.03 0.13 6.50
CA VAL A 32 -32.76 1.56 6.34
C VAL A 32 -33.51 2.43 7.37
N PRO A 33 -34.81 2.21 7.64
CA PRO A 33 -35.51 2.88 8.73
C PRO A 33 -34.84 2.71 10.10
N LEU A 34 -34.44 1.50 10.44
CA LEU A 34 -33.74 1.20 11.70
C LEU A 34 -32.35 1.87 11.73
N LEU A 35 -31.64 1.91 10.61
CA LEU A 35 -30.35 2.61 10.50
C LEU A 35 -30.50 4.10 10.81
N PHE A 36 -31.53 4.75 10.24
CA PHE A 36 -31.80 6.17 10.51
C PHE A 36 -32.22 6.40 11.98
N ALA A 37 -33.07 5.54 12.54
CA ALA A 37 -33.46 5.61 13.96
C ALA A 37 -32.22 5.51 14.89
N ASN A 38 -31.33 4.57 14.63
CA ASN A 38 -30.06 4.42 15.38
C ASN A 38 -29.15 5.66 15.27
N LEU A 39 -29.10 6.31 14.10
CA LEU A 39 -28.32 7.53 13.91
C LEU A 39 -28.95 8.73 14.59
N GLU A 40 -30.30 8.81 14.67
CA GLU A 40 -31.01 9.81 15.47
C GLU A 40 -30.76 9.61 16.98
N GLU A 41 -30.84 8.37 17.47
CA GLU A 41 -30.55 8.02 18.87
C GLU A 41 -29.12 8.41 19.27
N LYS A 42 -28.15 8.18 18.40
CA LYS A 42 -26.76 8.59 18.58
C LYS A 42 -26.54 10.09 18.40
N LYS A 43 -27.60 10.86 18.09
CA LYS A 43 -27.51 12.30 17.76
C LYS A 43 -26.54 12.61 16.59
N ALA A 44 -26.35 11.64 15.70
CA ALA A 44 -25.59 11.83 14.47
C ALA A 44 -26.42 12.56 13.41
N LEU A 45 -27.74 12.29 13.39
CA LEU A 45 -28.71 12.95 12.56
C LEU A 45 -29.72 13.72 13.43
N VAL A 46 -30.13 14.88 12.93
CA VAL A 46 -31.22 15.69 13.47
C VAL A 46 -32.14 16.10 12.33
N LYS A 47 -33.43 16.28 12.62
CA LYS A 47 -34.37 16.83 11.65
C LYS A 47 -34.47 18.34 11.80
N ASP A 48 -34.44 19.05 10.68
CA ASP A 48 -34.76 20.47 10.66
C ASP A 48 -36.29 20.69 10.80
N MET A 49 -36.70 21.94 10.78
CA MET A 49 -38.10 22.33 10.89
C MET A 49 -38.98 21.85 9.75
N PHE A 50 -38.36 21.40 8.62
CA PHE A 50 -39.02 20.86 7.43
C PHE A 50 -38.98 19.33 7.39
N GLY A 51 -38.44 18.67 8.44
CA GLY A 51 -38.33 17.22 8.53
C GLY A 51 -37.15 16.65 7.73
N LYS A 52 -36.27 17.49 7.18
CA LYS A 52 -35.09 17.06 6.47
C LYS A 52 -33.98 16.66 7.44
N TYR A 53 -33.32 15.54 7.17
CA TYR A 53 -32.18 15.11 7.98
C TYR A 53 -30.93 15.96 7.72
N LEU A 54 -30.29 16.36 8.81
CA LEU A 54 -29.01 17.04 8.84
C LEU A 54 -28.01 16.24 9.68
N VAL A 55 -26.78 16.17 9.23
CA VAL A 55 -25.68 15.59 10.03
C VAL A 55 -25.25 16.64 11.07
N THR A 56 -25.07 16.21 12.32
CA THR A 56 -24.60 17.12 13.38
C THR A 56 -23.10 17.39 13.21
N MET A 57 -22.66 18.59 13.59
CA MET A 57 -21.30 19.07 13.37
C MET A 57 -20.23 18.10 13.90
N GLY A 58 -20.39 17.54 15.09
CA GLY A 58 -19.42 16.59 15.65
C GLY A 58 -19.36 15.25 14.91
N TYR A 59 -20.41 14.82 14.22
CA TYR A 59 -20.40 13.63 13.36
C TYR A 59 -19.93 13.95 11.95
N ASP A 60 -20.16 15.17 11.47
CA ASP A 60 -19.61 15.63 10.19
C ASP A 60 -18.07 15.68 10.25
N GLU A 61 -17.49 16.19 11.33
CA GLU A 61 -16.05 16.16 11.57
C GLU A 61 -15.48 14.73 11.63
N ARG A 62 -16.17 13.82 12.33
CA ARG A 62 -15.77 12.41 12.39
C ARG A 62 -15.86 11.72 11.02
N MET A 63 -16.94 11.97 10.28
CA MET A 63 -17.12 11.45 8.94
C MET A 63 -16.04 11.99 8.00
N SER A 64 -15.75 13.28 8.07
CA SER A 64 -14.65 13.90 7.31
C SER A 64 -13.30 13.28 7.67
N SER A 65 -13.03 13.02 8.95
CA SER A 65 -11.82 12.32 9.38
C SER A 65 -11.73 10.90 8.82
N VAL A 66 -12.83 10.13 8.83
CA VAL A 66 -12.88 8.80 8.23
C VAL A 66 -12.66 8.86 6.74
N LEU A 67 -13.24 9.84 6.04
CA LEU A 67 -13.04 10.04 4.59
C LEU A 67 -11.61 10.46 4.27
N LEU A 68 -11.02 11.36 5.07
CA LEU A 68 -9.61 11.78 4.93
C LEU A 68 -8.63 10.66 5.29
N ASP A 69 -8.93 9.86 6.31
CA ASP A 69 -8.15 8.66 6.62
C ASP A 69 -8.30 7.59 5.53
N SER A 70 -9.43 7.56 4.81
CA SER A 70 -9.61 6.72 3.63
C SER A 70 -8.79 7.20 2.42
N ASP A 71 -8.34 8.46 2.39
CA ASP A 71 -7.33 8.92 1.43
C ASP A 71 -5.95 8.25 1.66
N LYS A 72 -5.70 7.68 2.82
CA LYS A 72 -4.60 6.71 3.01
C LYS A 72 -4.83 5.42 2.22
N TYR A 73 -6.05 5.11 1.83
CA TYR A 73 -6.43 4.08 0.86
C TYR A 73 -6.52 4.69 -0.56
N ARG A 74 -5.54 5.55 -0.93
CA ARG A 74 -5.33 5.86 -2.35
C ARG A 74 -5.41 4.58 -3.14
N GLN A 75 -6.01 4.68 -4.34
CA GLN A 75 -6.07 3.59 -5.32
C GLN A 75 -4.77 2.77 -5.21
N PRO A 76 -4.81 1.44 -5.07
CA PRO A 76 -3.59 0.64 -4.92
C PRO A 76 -2.50 0.99 -5.95
N GLU A 77 -2.91 1.45 -7.13
CA GLU A 77 -2.02 1.89 -8.20
C GLU A 77 -1.32 3.20 -7.88
N ASP A 78 -2.02 4.23 -7.38
CA ASP A 78 -1.42 5.51 -7.00
C ASP A 78 -0.45 5.36 -5.82
N ARG A 79 -0.79 4.52 -4.82
CA ARG A 79 0.11 4.17 -3.72
C ARG A 79 1.41 3.56 -4.25
N ILE A 80 1.30 2.55 -5.13
CA ILE A 80 2.45 1.85 -5.70
C ILE A 80 3.31 2.81 -6.53
N GLU A 81 2.70 3.71 -7.29
CA GLU A 81 3.44 4.71 -8.07
C GLU A 81 4.17 5.72 -7.20
N GLN A 82 3.53 6.23 -6.15
CA GLN A 82 4.17 7.14 -5.19
C GLN A 82 5.31 6.46 -4.44
N LEU A 83 5.12 5.22 -4.02
CA LEU A 83 6.16 4.42 -3.38
C LEU A 83 7.33 4.19 -4.34
N ALA A 84 7.07 3.84 -5.60
CA ALA A 84 8.09 3.68 -6.63
C ALA A 84 8.94 4.95 -6.79
N LEU A 85 8.31 6.13 -6.86
CA LEU A 85 9.01 7.41 -6.98
C LEU A 85 9.89 7.70 -5.76
N LYS A 86 9.40 7.45 -4.55
CA LYS A 86 10.17 7.63 -3.31
C LYS A 86 11.38 6.69 -3.27
N MET A 87 11.21 5.41 -3.59
CA MET A 87 12.31 4.44 -3.66
C MET A 87 13.33 4.82 -4.72
N MET A 88 12.88 5.25 -5.92
CA MET A 88 13.77 5.73 -6.98
C MET A 88 14.59 6.95 -6.55
N ALA A 89 14.02 7.85 -5.75
CA ALA A 89 14.74 9.03 -5.25
C ALA A 89 15.89 8.66 -4.30
N MET A 90 15.76 7.55 -3.54
CA MET A 90 16.79 7.05 -2.62
C MET A 90 17.97 6.39 -3.35
N PHE A 91 17.75 5.80 -4.51
CA PHE A 91 18.79 5.12 -5.28
C PHE A 91 19.69 6.10 -6.03
N PRO A 92 21.00 5.78 -6.24
CA PRO A 92 21.93 6.63 -6.98
C PRO A 92 21.43 6.92 -8.42
N ALA A 93 21.63 8.16 -8.88
CA ALA A 93 21.21 8.58 -10.22
C ALA A 93 22.11 8.03 -11.34
N GLN A 94 23.27 7.49 -10.99
CA GLN A 94 24.29 7.03 -11.95
C GLN A 94 23.95 5.67 -12.57
N LYS A 95 24.65 5.36 -13.67
CA LYS A 95 24.60 4.04 -14.29
C LYS A 95 25.42 3.03 -13.49
N LYS A 96 24.97 1.78 -13.47
CA LYS A 96 25.74 0.68 -12.92
C LYS A 96 26.97 0.41 -13.78
N ALA A 97 28.15 0.30 -13.18
CA ALA A 97 29.39 -0.01 -13.89
C ALA A 97 29.24 -1.32 -14.69
N GLY A 98 29.71 -1.33 -15.93
CA GLY A 98 29.61 -2.49 -16.84
C GLY A 98 28.20 -2.77 -17.37
N SER A 99 27.25 -1.84 -17.20
CA SER A 99 25.86 -2.00 -17.65
C SER A 99 25.32 -0.71 -18.26
N SER A 100 24.35 -0.84 -19.18
CA SER A 100 23.56 0.30 -19.68
C SER A 100 22.46 0.78 -18.72
N GLN A 101 22.23 0.06 -17.63
CA GLN A 101 21.12 0.32 -16.70
C GLN A 101 21.50 1.37 -15.63
N TYR A 102 20.55 2.24 -15.31
CA TYR A 102 20.64 3.12 -14.15
C TYR A 102 20.24 2.37 -12.88
N PHE A 103 20.88 2.69 -11.74
CA PHE A 103 20.50 2.09 -10.46
C PHE A 103 19.03 2.32 -10.08
N ARG A 104 18.50 3.51 -10.38
CA ARG A 104 17.08 3.85 -10.16
C ARG A 104 16.12 3.02 -11.02
N GLY A 105 16.59 2.52 -12.17
CA GLY A 105 15.72 1.89 -13.16
C GLY A 105 14.76 2.89 -13.83
N ASN A 106 13.74 2.39 -14.50
CA ASN A 106 12.62 3.19 -15.00
C ASN A 106 11.36 2.99 -14.13
N ARG A 107 10.50 4.00 -14.07
CA ARG A 107 9.28 4.01 -13.26
C ARG A 107 8.39 2.80 -13.56
N LYS A 108 8.19 2.48 -14.83
CA LYS A 108 7.31 1.38 -15.28
C LYS A 108 7.77 0.01 -14.75
N ASP A 109 9.07 -0.27 -14.85
CA ASP A 109 9.65 -1.53 -14.36
C ASP A 109 9.55 -1.62 -12.82
N VAL A 110 9.87 -0.51 -12.11
CA VAL A 110 9.80 -0.45 -10.65
C VAL A 110 8.37 -0.68 -10.17
N THR A 111 7.39 0.01 -10.76
CA THR A 111 5.96 -0.16 -10.45
C THR A 111 5.50 -1.59 -10.70
N LEU A 112 5.94 -2.22 -11.82
CA LEU A 112 5.58 -3.60 -12.12
C LEU A 112 6.13 -4.58 -11.08
N ARG A 113 7.38 -4.37 -10.62
CA ARG A 113 8.00 -5.21 -9.58
C ARG A 113 7.35 -5.01 -8.21
N LEU A 114 6.96 -3.79 -7.86
CA LEU A 114 6.18 -3.53 -6.65
C LEU A 114 4.80 -4.18 -6.70
N LYS A 115 4.11 -4.17 -7.86
CA LYS A 115 2.84 -4.89 -8.03
C LYS A 115 3.02 -6.40 -7.78
N LYS A 116 4.10 -7.02 -8.28
CA LYS A 116 4.43 -8.43 -8.00
C LYS A 116 4.70 -8.64 -6.51
N PHE A 117 5.48 -7.77 -5.88
CA PHE A 117 5.79 -7.81 -4.45
C PHE A 117 4.51 -7.77 -3.61
N PHE A 118 3.63 -6.80 -3.85
CA PHE A 118 2.37 -6.70 -3.12
C PHE A 118 1.38 -7.83 -3.41
N LYS A 119 1.48 -8.47 -4.58
CA LYS A 119 0.67 -9.66 -4.89
C LYS A 119 1.04 -10.84 -3.98
N LEU A 120 2.31 -10.99 -3.62
CA LEU A 120 2.79 -12.07 -2.75
C LEU A 120 2.65 -11.71 -1.27
N TYR A 121 3.13 -10.54 -0.87
CA TYR A 121 3.22 -10.12 0.54
C TYR A 121 1.99 -9.33 1.01
N GLY A 122 1.10 -8.92 0.11
CA GLY A 122 -0.10 -8.15 0.45
C GLY A 122 0.24 -6.84 1.17
N ASN A 123 -0.45 -6.58 2.27
CA ASN A 123 -0.22 -5.43 3.15
C ASN A 123 0.55 -5.80 4.44
N THR A 124 1.36 -6.86 4.40
CA THR A 124 2.18 -7.30 5.55
C THR A 124 3.15 -6.20 5.99
N TYR A 125 3.65 -5.40 5.04
CA TYR A 125 4.59 -4.33 5.29
C TYR A 125 3.98 -2.96 4.99
N THR A 126 4.28 -1.97 5.85
CA THR A 126 3.89 -0.58 5.63
C THR A 126 4.83 0.10 4.64
N ASP A 127 4.39 1.22 4.06
CA ASP A 127 5.23 2.01 3.14
C ASP A 127 6.49 2.54 3.84
N GLU A 128 6.37 2.89 5.13
CA GLU A 128 7.48 3.35 5.96
C GLU A 128 8.53 2.25 6.14
N GLN A 129 8.11 1.02 6.41
CA GLN A 129 9.02 -0.14 6.52
C GLN A 129 9.74 -0.42 5.21
N ILE A 130 9.02 -0.38 4.08
CA ILE A 130 9.59 -0.56 2.74
C ILE A 130 10.62 0.53 2.44
N LEU A 131 10.33 1.80 2.78
CA LEU A 131 11.25 2.92 2.57
C LEU A 131 12.46 2.84 3.51
N ALA A 132 12.26 2.46 4.78
CA ALA A 132 13.34 2.24 5.75
C ALA A 132 14.31 1.15 5.27
N ALA A 133 13.80 -0.02 4.88
CA ALA A 133 14.59 -1.12 4.33
C ALA A 133 15.33 -0.71 3.04
N THR A 134 14.68 0.09 2.18
CA THR A 134 15.30 0.62 0.96
C THR A 134 16.46 1.55 1.29
N LYS A 135 16.27 2.44 2.26
CA LYS A 135 17.33 3.37 2.71
C LYS A 135 18.49 2.59 3.32
N GLN A 136 18.22 1.66 4.21
CA GLN A 136 19.23 0.83 4.84
C GLN A 136 20.05 0.05 3.80
N TYR A 137 19.38 -0.53 2.79
CA TYR A 137 20.07 -1.19 1.68
C TYR A 137 21.02 -0.25 0.95
N VAL A 138 20.59 0.96 0.59
CA VAL A 138 21.44 1.93 -0.11
C VAL A 138 22.61 2.39 0.77
N ASP A 139 22.33 2.70 2.03
CA ASP A 139 23.31 3.19 3.00
C ASP A 139 24.39 2.13 3.31
N SER A 140 24.05 0.83 3.26
CA SER A 140 25.00 -0.28 3.51
C SER A 140 26.19 -0.31 2.54
N PHE A 141 26.07 0.31 1.38
CA PHE A 141 27.13 0.39 0.38
C PHE A 141 28.14 1.52 0.64
N ASN A 142 27.87 2.45 1.56
CA ASN A 142 28.77 3.55 1.93
C ASN A 142 29.35 4.31 0.71
N GLY A 143 28.53 4.51 -0.35
CA GLY A 143 28.93 5.17 -1.59
C GLY A 143 29.65 4.29 -2.61
N ASN A 144 30.02 3.06 -2.29
CA ASN A 144 30.60 2.10 -3.23
C ASN A 144 29.53 1.18 -3.82
N TYR A 145 28.91 1.59 -4.89
CA TYR A 145 27.77 0.89 -5.50
C TYR A 145 28.14 -0.22 -6.51
N THR A 146 29.42 -0.65 -6.56
CA THR A 146 29.90 -1.65 -7.53
C THR A 146 29.04 -2.92 -7.55
N TYR A 147 28.71 -3.44 -6.38
CA TYR A 147 27.91 -4.67 -6.21
C TYR A 147 26.43 -4.43 -5.95
N MET A 148 26.03 -3.16 -5.88
CA MET A 148 24.64 -2.82 -5.63
C MET A 148 23.73 -3.30 -6.77
N ARG A 149 22.61 -3.88 -6.45
CA ARG A 149 21.59 -4.25 -7.45
C ARG A 149 20.84 -3.01 -7.92
N VAL A 150 20.33 -3.05 -9.16
CA VAL A 150 19.39 -2.06 -9.68
C VAL A 150 18.07 -2.19 -8.92
N LEU A 151 17.40 -1.08 -8.62
CA LEU A 151 16.19 -1.02 -7.79
C LEU A 151 15.15 -2.09 -8.13
N LYS A 152 14.85 -2.28 -9.43
CA LYS A 152 13.88 -3.30 -9.84
C LYS A 152 14.25 -4.72 -9.42
N TYR A 153 15.54 -5.05 -9.36
CA TYR A 153 16.02 -6.37 -8.94
C TYR A 153 16.20 -6.48 -7.42
N PHE A 154 16.36 -5.36 -6.72
CA PHE A 154 16.26 -5.32 -5.27
C PHE A 154 14.84 -5.62 -4.80
N ILE A 155 13.83 -5.04 -5.47
CA ILE A 155 12.42 -5.31 -5.15
C ILE A 155 12.05 -6.74 -5.48
N TRP A 156 12.37 -7.19 -6.70
CA TRP A 156 11.95 -8.51 -7.19
C TRP A 156 12.82 -8.98 -8.34
N LYS A 157 13.36 -10.18 -8.21
CA LYS A 157 14.18 -10.82 -9.24
C LYS A 157 13.67 -12.22 -9.54
N ASP A 158 13.48 -12.53 -10.82
CA ASP A 158 13.24 -13.87 -11.30
C ASP A 158 14.62 -14.50 -11.58
N GLU A 159 15.02 -15.51 -10.83
CA GLU A 159 16.27 -16.26 -11.01
C GLU A 159 15.98 -17.63 -11.63
N ARG A 160 16.64 -17.93 -12.73
CA ARG A 160 16.62 -19.27 -13.28
C ARG A 160 17.61 -20.13 -12.50
N LYS A 161 17.12 -21.18 -11.88
CA LYS A 161 17.93 -22.19 -11.18
C LYS A 161 17.78 -23.53 -11.88
N MET A 162 18.80 -24.35 -11.78
CA MET A 162 18.79 -25.71 -12.28
C MET A 162 18.77 -26.64 -11.07
N ASP A 163 17.88 -27.63 -11.09
CA ASP A 163 17.86 -28.67 -10.06
C ASP A 163 18.98 -29.71 -10.27
N SER A 164 19.10 -30.65 -9.34
CA SER A 164 20.09 -31.73 -9.42
C SER A 164 19.88 -32.68 -10.59
N GLU A 165 18.71 -32.62 -11.22
CA GLU A 165 18.33 -33.48 -12.38
C GLU A 165 18.51 -32.75 -13.72
N GLY A 166 18.96 -31.46 -13.68
CA GLY A 166 19.19 -30.65 -14.88
C GLY A 166 17.95 -29.89 -15.38
N ASN A 167 16.82 -29.95 -14.68
CA ASN A 167 15.63 -29.19 -15.06
C ASN A 167 15.77 -27.73 -14.63
N THR A 168 15.38 -26.80 -15.50
CA THR A 168 15.42 -25.37 -15.20
C THR A 168 14.10 -24.93 -14.59
N TYR A 169 14.15 -24.33 -13.41
CA TYR A 169 13.00 -23.70 -12.78
C TYR A 169 13.27 -22.22 -12.47
N VAL A 170 12.20 -21.43 -12.36
CA VAL A 170 12.28 -20.03 -12.00
C VAL A 170 12.07 -19.90 -10.50
N SER A 171 13.09 -19.37 -9.79
CA SER A 171 13.01 -18.99 -8.38
C SER A 171 12.78 -17.48 -8.30
N GLU A 172 11.79 -17.07 -7.55
CA GLU A 172 11.50 -15.67 -7.29
C GLU A 172 12.20 -15.24 -5.99
N VAL A 173 12.96 -14.16 -6.04
CA VAL A 173 13.76 -13.66 -4.91
C VAL A 173 13.49 -12.16 -4.73
N SER A 174 13.30 -11.74 -3.48
CA SER A 174 13.16 -10.34 -3.09
C SER A 174 14.19 -9.99 -2.01
N ASP A 175 15.21 -9.21 -2.37
CA ASP A 175 16.15 -8.69 -1.37
C ASP A 175 15.43 -7.72 -0.43
N LEU A 176 14.44 -6.98 -0.92
CA LEU A 176 13.61 -6.08 -0.11
C LEU A 176 12.93 -6.85 1.04
N ALA A 177 12.31 -8.00 0.75
CA ALA A 177 11.69 -8.84 1.77
C ALA A 177 12.72 -9.32 2.79
N SER A 178 13.87 -9.79 2.33
CA SER A 178 14.95 -10.26 3.23
C SER A 178 15.47 -9.16 4.15
N TYR A 179 15.56 -7.91 3.69
CA TYR A 179 15.94 -6.78 4.54
C TYR A 179 14.89 -6.49 5.60
N MET A 180 13.60 -6.56 5.26
CA MET A 180 12.51 -6.33 6.23
C MET A 180 12.38 -7.47 7.25
N GLU A 181 12.61 -8.72 6.84
CA GLU A 181 12.60 -9.89 7.73
C GLU A 181 13.76 -9.84 8.71
N ASN A 182 14.95 -9.43 8.27
CA ASN A 182 16.12 -9.25 9.14
C ASN A 182 15.92 -8.11 10.14
N GLU A 183 15.26 -7.02 9.75
CA GLU A 183 14.94 -5.91 10.66
C GLU A 183 13.93 -6.35 11.73
N ALA A 184 12.91 -7.12 11.35
CA ALA A 184 11.96 -7.72 12.28
C ALA A 184 12.64 -8.68 13.27
N ALA A 185 13.59 -9.49 12.80
CA ALA A 185 14.38 -10.39 13.65
C ALA A 185 15.30 -9.62 14.62
N ALA A 186 15.94 -8.54 14.16
CA ALA A 186 16.80 -7.70 14.99
C ALA A 186 16.03 -6.98 16.11
N VAL A 187 14.79 -6.56 15.86
CA VAL A 187 13.90 -5.95 16.86
C VAL A 187 13.51 -6.97 17.94
N LEU A 188 13.19 -8.20 17.52
CA LEU A 188 12.86 -9.29 18.48
C LEU A 188 14.06 -9.67 19.36
N ASP A 189 15.27 -9.69 18.81
CA ASP A 189 16.50 -10.03 19.53
C ASP A 189 16.90 -8.92 20.53
N SER A 190 16.66 -7.64 20.21
CA SER A 190 16.88 -6.51 21.10
C SER A 190 15.92 -6.46 22.29
N ASP A 191 14.70 -6.95 22.13
CA ASP A 191 13.68 -6.97 23.20
C ASP A 191 13.95 -8.10 24.22
N TRP A 192 14.60 -9.17 23.79
CA TRP A 192 14.94 -10.32 24.65
C TRP A 192 16.03 -9.99 25.67
N THR A 193 16.94 -9.08 25.34
CA THR A 193 18.02 -8.65 26.24
C THR A 193 17.60 -7.63 27.30
N SER A 194 16.47 -6.95 27.10
CA SER A 194 15.95 -5.94 28.04
C SER A 194 15.20 -6.54 29.24
N THR A 195 14.77 -7.80 29.15
CA THR A 195 14.03 -8.52 30.21
C THR A 195 14.91 -9.28 31.24
N LEU A 196 16.23 -9.21 31.09
CA LEU A 196 17.20 -9.87 31.98
C LEU A 196 17.95 -8.90 32.93
N LYS A 197 17.24 -7.89 33.47
CA LYS A 197 17.74 -7.06 34.57
C LYS A 197 16.86 -7.21 35.78
#